data_febd51794b1fd94a7e1c1213edfbb0f2
#
_entry.id   febd51794b1fd94a7e1c1213edfbb0f2
#
_cell.length_a   1.000
_cell.length_b   1.000
_cell.length_c   1.000
_cell.angle_alpha   90.00
_cell.angle_beta   90.00
_cell.angle_gamma   90.00
#
_symmetry.space_group_name_H-M   'P 1'
#
loop_
_entity.id
_entity.type
_entity.pdbx_description
1 polymer ?
#
loop_
_entity_poly.entity_id
_entity_poly.type
_entity_poly.pdbx_seq_one_letter_code
_entity_poly.pdbx_strand_id
1 'polypeptide(L)' 'MFNTGQSCDAPTRMLIESNCYDEALEIAKNAAENISVGDPQTDGTHIGPLFDKIQFDRVQKMIQVGLEEGATLLT' A
#
# COMPACT_ATOMS: atom_id res chain seq x y z
N MET A 1 3.05 -3.61 -4.76
CA MET A 1 2.82 -4.61 -3.66
C MET A 1 2.22 -5.87 -4.24
N PHE A 2 3.03 -6.87 -4.40
CA PHE A 2 2.58 -8.14 -4.96
C PHE A 2 1.51 -8.78 -4.05
N ASN A 3 0.47 -9.34 -4.67
CA ASN A 3 -0.64 -10.03 -3.99
C ASN A 3 -1.25 -9.24 -2.81
N THR A 4 -1.45 -7.94 -2.97
CA THR A 4 -2.03 -7.06 -1.94
C THR A 4 -1.18 -7.00 -0.65
N GLY A 5 0.12 -7.25 -0.76
CA GLY A 5 1.03 -7.30 0.38
C GLY A 5 0.99 -8.60 1.18
N GLN A 6 0.28 -9.62 0.68
CA GLN A 6 0.09 -10.92 1.36
C GLN A 6 1.15 -11.97 0.98
N SER A 7 2.21 -11.56 0.34
CA SER A 7 3.34 -12.42 -0.02
C SER A 7 4.51 -12.20 0.94
N CYS A 8 5.23 -13.25 1.30
CA CYS A 8 6.38 -13.15 2.22
C CYS A 8 7.52 -12.29 1.67
N ASP A 9 7.58 -12.11 0.36
CA ASP A 9 8.56 -11.27 -0.35
C ASP A 9 8.01 -9.88 -0.74
N ALA A 10 6.79 -9.52 -0.29
CA ALA A 10 6.24 -8.20 -0.54
C ALA A 10 6.97 -7.15 0.31
N PRO A 11 7.68 -6.18 -0.30
CA PRO A 11 8.42 -5.17 0.46
C PRO A 11 7.47 -4.23 1.20
N THR A 12 7.84 -3.89 2.44
CA THR A 12 7.02 -3.05 3.33
C THR A 12 7.69 -1.74 3.72
N ARG A 13 8.96 -1.55 3.35
CA ARG A 13 9.72 -0.33 3.61
C ARG A 13 10.54 0.05 2.38
N MET A 14 10.56 1.33 2.10
CA MET A 14 11.39 1.90 1.05
C MET A 14 12.33 2.93 1.69
N LEU A 15 13.63 2.63 1.69
CA LEU A 15 14.65 3.54 2.20
C LEU A 15 15.11 4.44 1.05
N ILE A 16 15.02 5.75 1.26
CA ILE A 16 15.29 6.75 0.25
C ILE A 16 16.36 7.70 0.78
N GLU A 17 17.34 8.02 -0.04
CA GLU A 17 18.35 9.02 0.26
C GLU A 17 17.70 10.40 0.40
N SER A 18 18.13 11.19 1.39
CA SER A 18 17.46 12.45 1.76
C SER A 18 17.41 13.48 0.63
N ASN A 19 18.40 13.51 -0.27
CA ASN A 19 18.47 14.47 -1.37
C ASN A 19 17.46 14.21 -2.51
N CYS A 20 16.86 13.00 -2.58
CA CYS A 20 15.84 12.63 -3.57
C CYS A 20 14.52 12.22 -2.91
N TYR A 21 14.37 12.46 -1.62
CA TYR A 21 13.21 12.00 -0.84
C TYR A 21 11.88 12.53 -1.39
N ASP A 22 11.78 13.85 -1.61
CA ASP A 22 10.54 14.47 -2.07
C ASP A 22 10.13 14.00 -3.47
N GLU A 23 11.07 13.89 -4.39
CA GLU A 23 10.82 13.34 -5.73
C GLU A 23 10.36 11.87 -5.67
N ALA A 24 11.00 11.07 -4.83
CA ALA A 24 10.64 9.67 -4.65
C ALA A 24 9.24 9.50 -4.04
N LEU A 25 8.83 10.38 -3.11
CA LEU A 25 7.48 10.39 -2.57
C LEU A 25 6.42 10.66 -3.64
N GLU A 26 6.64 11.63 -4.50
CA GLU A 26 5.71 11.94 -5.59
C GLU A 26 5.59 10.78 -6.58
N ILE A 27 6.70 10.17 -6.94
CA ILE A 27 6.70 8.98 -7.81
C ILE A 27 5.95 7.82 -7.16
N ALA A 28 6.21 7.55 -5.88
CA ALA A 28 5.56 6.47 -5.14
C ALA A 28 4.05 6.69 -5.00
N LYS A 29 3.64 7.93 -4.71
CA LYS A 29 2.23 8.32 -4.65
C LYS A 29 1.54 8.08 -5.98
N ASN A 30 2.07 8.62 -7.06
CA ASN A 30 1.52 8.46 -8.40
C ASN A 30 1.43 6.98 -8.81
N ALA A 31 2.44 6.18 -8.49
CA ALA A 31 2.43 4.75 -8.75
C ALA A 31 1.31 4.04 -7.97
N ALA A 32 1.12 4.38 -6.69
CA ALA A 32 0.07 3.79 -5.85
C ALA A 32 -1.34 4.18 -6.34
N GLU A 33 -1.56 5.45 -6.68
CA GLU A 33 -2.85 5.96 -7.15
C GLU A 33 -3.27 5.38 -8.51
N ASN A 34 -2.32 4.91 -9.32
CA ASN A 34 -2.58 4.26 -10.60
C ASN A 34 -2.85 2.74 -10.49
N ILE A 35 -2.83 2.17 -9.29
CA ILE A 35 -3.17 0.77 -9.07
C ILE A 35 -4.67 0.63 -8.90
N SER A 36 -5.31 -0.14 -9.79
CA SER A 36 -6.72 -0.49 -9.64
C SER A 36 -6.89 -1.67 -8.70
N VAL A 37 -7.77 -1.49 -7.72
CA VAL A 37 -8.13 -2.51 -6.72
C VAL A 37 -9.56 -2.95 -6.98
N GLY A 38 -9.82 -4.25 -7.06
CA GLY A 38 -11.16 -4.73 -7.34
C GLY A 38 -11.26 -6.25 -7.47
N ASP A 39 -12.32 -6.70 -8.11
CA ASP A 39 -12.53 -8.11 -8.40
C ASP A 39 -11.42 -8.62 -9.35
N PRO A 40 -10.69 -9.68 -8.95
CA PRO A 40 -9.62 -10.24 -9.79
C PRO A 40 -10.12 -10.84 -11.12
N GLN A 41 -11.40 -11.09 -11.26
CA GLN A 41 -12.01 -11.57 -12.51
C GLN A 41 -12.36 -10.44 -13.48
N THR A 42 -12.26 -9.19 -13.04
CA THR A 42 -12.52 -8.03 -13.89
C THR A 42 -11.25 -7.59 -14.62
N ASP A 43 -11.34 -7.44 -15.93
CA ASP A 43 -10.22 -6.95 -16.75
C ASP A 43 -9.78 -5.55 -16.29
N GLY A 44 -8.47 -5.35 -16.19
CA GLY A 44 -7.87 -4.10 -15.74
C GLY A 44 -7.71 -3.97 -14.22
N THR A 45 -8.12 -4.96 -13.44
CA THR A 45 -7.82 -5.02 -12.00
C THR A 45 -6.37 -5.44 -11.78
N HIS A 46 -5.59 -4.63 -11.09
CA HIS A 46 -4.19 -4.93 -10.79
C HIS A 46 -4.01 -5.78 -9.53
N ILE A 47 -4.79 -5.50 -8.48
CA ILE A 47 -4.75 -6.25 -7.22
C ILE A 47 -6.15 -6.54 -6.72
N GLY A 48 -6.31 -7.71 -6.10
CA GLY A 48 -7.57 -8.18 -5.53
C GLY A 48 -7.75 -7.84 -4.06
N PRO A 49 -8.74 -8.45 -3.40
CA PRO A 49 -9.03 -8.24 -1.99
C PRO A 49 -8.00 -8.92 -1.07
N LEU A 50 -8.02 -8.54 0.19
CA LEU A 50 -7.38 -9.30 1.25
C LEU A 50 -8.07 -10.65 1.45
N PHE A 51 -7.35 -11.59 2.06
CA PHE A 51 -7.78 -12.98 2.25
C PHE A 51 -9.15 -13.10 2.92
N ASP A 52 -9.39 -12.33 3.99
CA ASP A 52 -10.66 -12.33 4.71
C ASP A 52 -10.93 -11.00 5.43
N LYS A 53 -12.12 -10.90 6.04
CA LYS A 53 -12.51 -9.72 6.82
C LYS A 53 -11.63 -9.50 8.06
N ILE A 54 -11.17 -10.55 8.70
CA ILE A 54 -10.32 -10.45 9.90
C ILE A 54 -9.00 -9.76 9.52
N GLN A 55 -8.40 -10.18 8.42
CA GLN A 55 -7.18 -9.57 7.92
C GLN A 55 -7.41 -8.13 7.45
N PHE A 56 -8.52 -7.86 6.79
CA PHE A 56 -8.90 -6.50 6.41
C PHE A 56 -8.99 -5.58 7.63
N ASP A 57 -9.75 -5.97 8.65
CA ASP A 57 -9.92 -5.17 9.88
C ASP A 57 -8.58 -4.94 10.59
N ARG A 58 -7.70 -5.95 10.60
CA ARG A 58 -6.35 -5.84 11.17
C ARG A 58 -5.50 -4.82 10.43
N VAL A 59 -5.52 -4.83 9.10
CA VAL A 59 -4.77 -3.87 8.28
C VAL A 59 -5.29 -2.45 8.52
N GLN A 60 -6.62 -2.25 8.52
CA GLN A 60 -7.22 -0.94 8.81
C GLN A 60 -6.81 -0.41 10.19
N LYS A 61 -6.82 -1.27 11.20
CA LYS A 61 -6.37 -0.91 12.54
C LYS A 61 -4.90 -0.49 12.55
N MET A 62 -4.03 -1.19 11.84
CA MET A 62 -2.61 -0.86 11.79
C MET A 62 -2.34 0.46 11.06
N ILE A 63 -3.11 0.78 10.02
CA ILE A 63 -3.06 2.09 9.35
C ILE A 63 -3.45 3.19 10.35
N GLN A 64 -4.52 2.98 11.11
CA GLN A 64 -4.95 3.93 12.12
C GLN A 64 -3.89 4.15 13.20
N VAL A 65 -3.27 3.09 13.69
CA VAL A 65 -2.15 3.18 14.65
C VAL A 65 -0.99 4.00 14.08
N GLY A 66 -0.64 3.78 12.81
CA GLY A 66 0.40 4.58 12.15
C GLY A 66 0.10 6.08 12.15
N LEU A 67 -1.16 6.45 11.86
CA LEU A 67 -1.60 7.85 11.90
C LEU A 67 -1.53 8.42 13.32
N GLU A 68 -1.97 7.66 14.33
CA GLU A 68 -1.93 8.07 15.74
C GLU A 68 -0.48 8.24 16.26
N GLU A 69 0.45 7.47 15.73
CA GLU A 69 1.89 7.59 16.02
C GLU A 69 2.59 8.72 15.25
N GLY A 70 1.88 9.45 14.41
CA GLY A 70 2.39 10.62 13.70
C GLY A 70 2.88 10.36 12.27
N ALA A 71 2.58 9.21 11.70
CA ALA A 71 2.88 8.96 10.29
C ALA A 71 1.98 9.81 9.37
N THR A 72 2.53 10.24 8.25
CA THR A 72 1.78 10.94 7.21
C THR A 72 1.21 9.96 6.21
N LEU A 73 -0.10 9.97 6.03
CA LEU A 73 -0.75 9.19 4.98
C LEU A 73 -0.56 9.91 3.64
N LEU A 74 0.06 9.25 2.69
CA LEU A 74 0.42 9.85 1.41
C LEU A 74 -0.67 9.69 0.34
N THR A 75 -1.46 8.59 0.44
CA THR A 75 -2.53 8.26 -0.53
C THR A 75 -3.83 7.91 0.14
#